data_44a69abeae20dc27fc9a9e76f4ce2fc6
#
_entry.id   44a69abeae20dc27fc9a9e76f4ce2fc6
#
_cell.length_a   1.000
_cell.length_b   1.000
_cell.length_c   1.000
_cell.angle_alpha   90.00
_cell.angle_beta   90.00
_cell.angle_gamma   90.00
#
_symmetry.space_group_name_H-M   'P 1'
#
loop_
_entity.id
_entity.type
_entity.pdbx_description
1 polymer ?
#
loop_
_entity_poly.entity_id
_entity_poly.type
_entity_poly.pdbx_seq_one_letter_code
_entity_poly.pdbx_strand_id
1 'polypeptide(L)'
;KNNPDLYSNELKHPYDFPKKKPFLWTQGKQYGGRSLTWGGITLRLSSEDFQPAKKDGFGPNWPISYDELSPHYDFIENFCGIYGRKDDIKEVPNGKYIGEIPLTENENIFGSKVKSKLNYPFMQSRGFDRNSSVKDKEWPKSSSIGTTFKKALDTGNVQIISNHLVESFE
;
A
#
# COMPACT_ATOMS: atom_id res chain seq x y z
N LYS A 1 -14.44 -15.76 -2.36
CA LYS A 1 -15.26 -15.91 -1.13
C LYS A 1 -15.12 -14.62 -0.34
N ASN A 2 -16.20 -13.91 -0.12
CA ASN A 2 -16.20 -12.74 0.75
C ASN A 2 -16.01 -13.20 2.19
N ASN A 3 -15.08 -12.58 2.90
CA ASN A 3 -14.93 -12.79 4.33
C ASN A 3 -15.59 -11.59 5.05
N PRO A 4 -16.83 -11.75 5.51
CA PRO A 4 -17.59 -10.65 6.12
C PRO A 4 -16.98 -10.15 7.43
N ASP A 5 -16.17 -10.97 8.10
CA ASP A 5 -15.55 -10.63 9.38
C ASP A 5 -14.38 -9.64 9.25
N LEU A 6 -13.89 -9.39 8.02
CA LEU A 6 -12.88 -8.38 7.75
C LEU A 6 -13.42 -6.94 7.78
N TYR A 7 -14.74 -6.76 7.80
CA TYR A 7 -15.38 -5.45 7.79
C TYR A 7 -16.33 -5.31 8.97
N SER A 8 -16.40 -4.10 9.51
CA SER A 8 -17.39 -3.78 10.54
C SER A 8 -18.79 -3.87 9.98
N ASN A 9 -19.67 -4.56 10.69
CA ASN A 9 -21.08 -4.65 10.35
C ASN A 9 -21.79 -3.40 10.86
N GLU A 10 -22.45 -2.64 9.99
CA GLU A 10 -23.16 -1.39 10.33
C GLU A 10 -24.30 -1.59 11.32
N LEU A 11 -24.93 -2.77 11.32
CA LEU A 11 -25.99 -3.09 12.29
C LEU A 11 -25.44 -3.27 13.71
N LYS A 12 -24.18 -3.74 13.83
CA LYS A 12 -23.50 -3.92 15.13
C LYS A 12 -22.73 -2.67 15.55
N HIS A 13 -22.34 -1.85 14.60
CA HIS A 13 -21.52 -0.66 14.80
C HIS A 13 -22.10 0.49 13.96
N PRO A 14 -23.28 1.01 14.34
CA PRO A 14 -23.93 2.09 13.60
C PRO A 14 -23.09 3.36 13.62
N TYR A 15 -23.20 4.15 12.57
CA TYR A 15 -22.61 5.48 12.45
C TYR A 15 -23.58 6.41 11.73
N ASP A 16 -23.45 7.69 11.99
CA ASP A 16 -24.29 8.73 11.40
C ASP A 16 -23.60 9.47 10.27
N PHE A 17 -24.38 9.88 9.28
CA PHE A 17 -23.97 10.75 8.21
C PHE A 17 -25.11 11.68 7.78
N PRO A 18 -24.82 12.85 7.19
CA PRO A 18 -25.85 13.76 6.72
C PRO A 18 -26.72 13.08 5.64
N LYS A 19 -28.04 13.10 5.79
CA LYS A 19 -29.01 12.43 4.89
C LYS A 19 -28.81 12.76 3.40
N LYS A 20 -28.34 13.96 3.07
CA LYS A 20 -28.07 14.39 1.69
C LYS A 20 -26.70 13.98 1.14
N LYS A 21 -25.84 13.38 1.97
CA LYS A 21 -24.50 12.93 1.59
C LYS A 21 -24.26 11.54 2.16
N PRO A 22 -24.88 10.50 1.57
CA PRO A 22 -24.70 9.15 2.05
C PRO A 22 -23.23 8.74 1.95
N PHE A 23 -22.75 8.07 2.98
CA PHE A 23 -21.37 7.64 3.10
C PHE A 23 -21.32 6.20 3.59
N LEU A 24 -20.60 5.35 2.88
CA LEU A 24 -20.36 3.97 3.28
C LEU A 24 -18.99 3.86 3.94
N TRP A 25 -18.99 3.64 5.24
CA TRP A 25 -17.73 3.49 5.98
C TRP A 25 -17.26 2.03 6.00
N THR A 26 -16.38 1.69 5.11
CA THR A 26 -15.71 0.39 5.10
C THR A 26 -14.57 0.38 6.12
N GLN A 27 -14.84 -0.04 7.33
CA GLN A 27 -13.88 -0.10 8.44
C GLN A 27 -13.65 -1.55 8.88
N GLY A 28 -12.39 -1.90 9.16
CA GLY A 28 -12.03 -3.15 9.82
C GLY A 28 -11.64 -2.91 11.28
N LYS A 29 -12.19 -3.71 12.19
CA LYS A 29 -11.86 -3.67 13.63
C LYS A 29 -11.02 -4.86 14.09
N GLN A 30 -10.75 -5.80 13.19
CA GLN A 30 -9.93 -6.98 13.47
C GLN A 30 -8.46 -6.60 13.70
N TYR A 31 -7.75 -7.49 14.36
CA TYR A 31 -6.30 -7.39 14.50
C TYR A 31 -5.63 -7.24 13.14
N GLY A 32 -4.77 -6.24 12.97
CA GLY A 32 -4.19 -5.86 11.69
C GLY A 32 -5.00 -4.84 10.87
N GLY A 33 -6.27 -4.63 11.22
CA GLY A 33 -7.12 -3.58 10.64
C GLY A 33 -7.17 -3.58 9.11
N ARG A 34 -7.10 -2.40 8.53
CA ARG A 34 -7.16 -2.18 7.08
C ARG A 34 -5.97 -2.76 6.31
N SER A 35 -4.85 -3.05 6.97
CA SER A 35 -3.71 -3.69 6.30
C SER A 35 -4.02 -5.10 5.77
N LEU A 36 -5.13 -5.71 6.20
CA LEU A 36 -5.60 -6.99 5.69
C LEU A 36 -6.50 -6.87 4.45
N THR A 37 -6.95 -5.67 4.10
CA THR A 37 -7.99 -5.46 3.07
C THR A 37 -7.58 -4.52 1.94
N TRP A 38 -6.34 -4.06 1.90
CA TRP A 38 -5.83 -3.20 0.85
C TRP A 38 -5.22 -3.96 -0.34
N GLY A 39 -4.91 -3.23 -1.41
CA GLY A 39 -4.39 -3.83 -2.64
C GLY A 39 -2.94 -4.31 -2.57
N GLY A 40 -2.15 -3.86 -1.58
CA GLY A 40 -0.73 -4.21 -1.47
C GLY A 40 0.15 -3.59 -2.56
N ILE A 41 -0.35 -2.56 -3.26
CA ILE A 41 0.40 -1.83 -4.28
C ILE A 41 1.12 -0.66 -3.62
N THR A 42 2.41 -0.53 -3.90
CA THR A 42 3.29 0.50 -3.33
C THR A 42 4.05 1.18 -4.45
N LEU A 43 3.72 2.43 -4.71
CA LEU A 43 4.43 3.25 -5.69
C LEU A 43 5.10 4.41 -4.96
N ARG A 44 6.28 4.81 -5.43
CA ARG A 44 6.91 6.04 -4.97
C ARG A 44 6.22 7.23 -5.61
N LEU A 45 6.09 8.31 -4.86
CA LEU A 45 5.78 9.60 -5.43
C LEU A 45 6.96 10.05 -6.31
N SER A 46 6.69 10.71 -7.43
CA SER A 46 7.69 11.31 -8.28
C SER A 46 8.18 12.64 -7.70
N SER A 47 9.30 13.15 -8.21
CA SER A 47 9.77 14.49 -7.81
C SER A 47 8.77 15.60 -8.12
N GLU A 48 7.90 15.41 -9.11
CA GLU A 48 6.87 16.37 -9.48
C GLU A 48 5.72 16.42 -8.46
N ASP A 49 5.44 15.30 -7.79
CA ASP A 49 4.38 15.21 -6.76
C ASP A 49 4.70 16.04 -5.51
N PHE A 50 5.97 16.35 -5.27
CA PHE A 50 6.43 17.24 -4.19
C PHE A 50 6.33 18.72 -4.54
N GLN A 51 6.05 19.06 -5.79
CA GLN A 51 5.96 20.42 -6.28
C GLN A 51 4.63 20.73 -6.99
N PRO A 52 3.47 20.45 -6.36
CA PRO A 52 2.17 20.63 -7.02
C PRO A 52 1.91 22.09 -7.41
N ALA A 53 2.32 23.06 -6.57
CA ALA A 53 2.15 24.47 -6.88
C ALA A 53 2.93 24.90 -8.12
N LYS A 54 4.09 24.32 -8.38
CA LYS A 54 4.90 24.59 -9.57
C LYS A 54 4.28 24.00 -10.83
N LYS A 55 3.64 22.83 -10.70
CA LYS A 55 3.01 22.10 -11.81
C LYS A 55 1.63 22.67 -12.16
N ASP A 56 0.79 22.82 -11.16
CA ASP A 56 -0.63 23.12 -11.34
C ASP A 56 -0.97 24.58 -10.99
N GLY A 57 -0.02 25.33 -10.43
CA GLY A 57 -0.21 26.72 -9.98
C GLY A 57 -1.11 26.86 -8.74
N PHE A 58 -1.34 25.75 -8.02
CA PHE A 58 -2.29 25.72 -6.91
C PHE A 58 -1.68 25.06 -5.65
N GLY A 59 -1.95 25.66 -4.49
CA GLY A 59 -1.51 25.16 -3.18
C GLY A 59 -0.02 25.35 -2.91
N PRO A 60 0.47 24.97 -1.72
CA PRO A 60 1.88 24.99 -1.37
C PRO A 60 2.62 23.76 -1.92
N ASN A 61 3.90 23.91 -2.17
CA ASN A 61 4.78 22.75 -2.37
C ASN A 61 5.02 22.01 -1.03
N TRP A 62 5.38 20.75 -1.11
CA TRP A 62 5.83 20.01 0.06
C TRP A 62 7.12 20.62 0.62
N PRO A 63 7.31 20.61 1.95
CA PRO A 63 8.54 21.15 2.58
C PRO A 63 9.75 20.21 2.44
N ILE A 64 9.57 19.06 1.82
CA ILE A 64 10.61 18.04 1.56
C ILE A 64 10.65 17.71 0.06
N SER A 65 11.78 17.24 -0.41
CA SER A 65 12.00 16.80 -1.78
C SER A 65 11.96 15.28 -1.93
N TYR A 66 11.84 14.80 -3.16
CA TYR A 66 12.00 13.38 -3.47
C TYR A 66 13.37 12.83 -3.05
N ASP A 67 14.44 13.61 -3.27
CA ASP A 67 15.81 13.16 -2.98
C ASP A 67 16.03 12.97 -1.47
N GLU A 68 15.45 13.82 -0.65
CA GLU A 68 15.46 13.66 0.82
C GLU A 68 14.68 12.42 1.25
N LEU A 69 13.57 12.10 0.60
CA LEU A 69 12.72 10.97 0.95
C LEU A 69 13.20 9.63 0.35
N SER A 70 13.93 9.65 -0.76
CA SER A 70 14.33 8.45 -1.49
C SER A 70 15.08 7.41 -0.65
N PRO A 71 16.03 7.76 0.25
CA PRO A 71 16.69 6.79 1.13
C PRO A 71 15.70 6.09 2.09
N HIS A 72 14.66 6.78 2.51
CA HIS A 72 13.62 6.22 3.38
C HIS A 72 12.69 5.27 2.61
N TYR A 73 12.39 5.57 1.35
CA TYR A 73 11.72 4.61 0.47
C TYR A 73 12.55 3.34 0.31
N ASP A 74 13.86 3.47 0.05
CA ASP A 74 14.79 2.35 -0.07
C ASP A 74 14.75 1.46 1.18
N PHE A 75 14.79 2.08 2.36
CA PHE A 75 14.73 1.37 3.64
C PHE A 75 13.40 0.62 3.80
N ILE A 76 12.27 1.29 3.60
CA ILE A 76 10.93 0.71 3.83
C ILE A 76 10.60 -0.39 2.82
N GLU A 77 11.01 -0.23 1.56
CA GLU A 77 10.82 -1.24 0.51
C GLU A 77 11.58 -2.52 0.83
N ASN A 78 12.82 -2.39 1.28
CA ASN A 78 13.61 -3.55 1.70
C ASN A 78 13.04 -4.18 2.98
N PHE A 79 12.66 -3.37 3.97
CA PHE A 79 12.07 -3.84 5.23
C PHE A 79 10.76 -4.60 5.01
N CYS A 80 9.87 -4.09 4.17
CA CYS A 80 8.59 -4.71 3.84
C CYS A 80 8.71 -5.85 2.83
N GLY A 81 9.82 -5.92 2.09
CA GLY A 81 10.02 -6.92 1.07
C GLY A 81 9.19 -6.65 -0.19
N ILE A 82 9.37 -5.47 -0.77
CA ILE A 82 8.63 -5.05 -1.96
C ILE A 82 9.21 -5.70 -3.23
N TYR A 83 8.31 -6.18 -4.07
CA TYR A 83 8.60 -6.70 -5.41
C TYR A 83 8.34 -5.62 -6.47
N GLY A 84 9.12 -5.64 -7.52
CA GLY A 84 8.96 -4.73 -8.64
C GLY A 84 10.08 -4.86 -9.65
N ARG A 85 9.93 -4.16 -10.76
CA ARG A 85 10.94 -4.05 -11.81
C ARG A 85 11.35 -2.60 -12.00
N LYS A 86 12.59 -2.39 -12.39
CA LYS A 86 13.08 -1.07 -12.81
C LYS A 86 12.65 -0.84 -14.24
N ASP A 87 11.68 0.04 -14.43
CA ASP A 87 11.07 0.34 -15.73
C ASP A 87 11.51 1.71 -16.27
N ASP A 88 12.25 2.50 -15.48
CA ASP A 88 12.76 3.84 -15.81
C ASP A 88 11.64 4.80 -16.27
N ILE A 89 10.48 4.71 -15.62
CA ILE A 89 9.32 5.58 -15.86
C ILE A 89 9.45 6.78 -14.93
N LYS A 90 9.52 7.99 -15.50
CA LYS A 90 9.75 9.24 -14.77
C LYS A 90 8.68 9.49 -13.69
N GLU A 91 7.43 9.22 -14.02
CA GLU A 91 6.27 9.42 -13.15
C GLU A 91 6.17 8.38 -12.03
N VAL A 92 6.91 7.28 -12.17
CA VAL A 92 6.94 6.19 -11.20
C VAL A 92 8.40 5.79 -10.94
N PRO A 93 9.13 6.52 -10.09
CA PRO A 93 10.54 6.29 -9.86
C PRO A 93 10.86 4.85 -9.45
N ASN A 94 12.02 4.37 -9.87
CA ASN A 94 12.47 3.03 -9.48
C ASN A 94 12.75 2.95 -7.99
N GLY A 95 12.52 1.76 -7.44
CA GLY A 95 12.76 1.44 -6.05
C GLY A 95 13.83 0.37 -5.83
N LYS A 96 14.02 0.00 -4.57
CA LYS A 96 14.82 -1.16 -4.15
C LYS A 96 13.91 -2.36 -3.92
N TYR A 97 13.86 -3.23 -4.90
CA TYR A 97 13.00 -4.41 -4.89
C TYR A 97 13.79 -5.65 -4.46
N ILE A 98 13.14 -6.54 -3.70
CA ILE A 98 13.72 -7.83 -3.30
C ILE A 98 13.60 -8.90 -4.40
N GLY A 99 12.78 -8.65 -5.41
CA GLY A 99 12.54 -9.53 -6.54
C GLY A 99 11.55 -8.94 -7.52
N GLU A 100 11.30 -9.68 -8.58
CA GLU A 100 10.35 -9.34 -9.63
C GLU A 100 9.27 -10.42 -9.72
N ILE A 101 8.02 -10.02 -9.93
CA ILE A 101 6.94 -10.93 -10.29
C ILE A 101 6.81 -10.85 -11.81
N PRO A 102 7.11 -11.90 -12.57
CA PRO A 102 7.10 -11.81 -14.02
C PRO A 102 5.69 -11.56 -14.57
N LEU A 103 5.62 -10.78 -15.62
CA LEU A 103 4.39 -10.62 -16.41
C LEU A 103 4.04 -11.95 -17.09
N THR A 104 2.77 -12.26 -17.17
CA THR A 104 2.26 -13.36 -17.96
C THR A 104 2.48 -13.09 -19.47
N GLU A 105 2.38 -14.13 -20.29
CA GLU A 105 2.49 -14.00 -21.75
C GLU A 105 1.47 -12.99 -22.31
N ASN A 106 0.22 -13.07 -21.86
CA ASN A 106 -0.84 -12.15 -22.30
C ASN A 106 -0.55 -10.70 -21.89
N GLU A 107 -0.02 -10.45 -20.70
CA GLU A 107 0.38 -9.13 -20.24
C GLU A 107 1.54 -8.57 -21.07
N ASN A 108 2.52 -9.41 -21.43
CA ASN A 108 3.62 -9.03 -22.31
C ASN A 108 3.13 -8.67 -23.71
N ILE A 109 2.23 -9.46 -24.29
CA ILE A 109 1.60 -9.17 -25.59
C ILE A 109 0.82 -7.86 -25.53
N PHE A 110 0.02 -7.66 -24.48
CA PHE A 110 -0.74 -6.43 -24.29
C PHE A 110 0.16 -5.22 -24.14
N GLY A 111 1.17 -5.30 -23.27
CA GLY A 111 2.14 -4.22 -23.03
C GLY A 111 2.90 -3.81 -24.29
N SER A 112 3.32 -4.79 -25.11
CA SER A 112 3.95 -4.54 -26.39
C SER A 112 3.04 -3.78 -27.37
N LYS A 113 1.75 -4.13 -27.41
CA LYS A 113 0.75 -3.43 -28.23
C LYS A 113 0.50 -2.00 -27.73
N VAL A 114 0.39 -1.81 -26.42
CA VAL A 114 0.23 -0.47 -25.81
C VAL A 114 1.44 0.40 -26.17
N LYS A 115 2.65 -0.12 -26.01
CA LYS A 115 3.87 0.60 -26.35
C LYS A 115 3.94 0.96 -27.82
N SER A 116 3.66 0.00 -28.72
CA SER A 116 3.79 0.22 -30.17
C SER A 116 2.72 1.14 -30.75
N LYS A 117 1.47 1.07 -30.23
CA LYS A 117 0.34 1.82 -30.80
C LYS A 117 0.11 3.18 -30.12
N LEU A 118 0.39 3.28 -28.82
CA LEU A 118 0.04 4.45 -28.04
C LEU A 118 1.26 5.16 -27.46
N ASN A 119 2.44 4.55 -27.59
CA ASN A 119 3.69 5.01 -26.99
C ASN A 119 3.60 5.24 -25.45
N TYR A 120 2.70 4.54 -24.77
CA TYR A 120 2.63 4.53 -23.32
C TYR A 120 3.51 3.42 -22.73
N PRO A 121 4.17 3.67 -21.58
CA PRO A 121 4.84 2.61 -20.86
C PRO A 121 3.81 1.62 -20.30
N PHE A 122 4.20 0.36 -20.23
CA PHE A 122 3.44 -0.68 -19.54
C PHE A 122 4.37 -1.31 -18.50
N MET A 123 3.97 -1.27 -17.26
CA MET A 123 4.77 -1.79 -16.15
C MET A 123 3.98 -2.75 -15.30
N GLN A 124 4.70 -3.63 -14.63
CA GLN A 124 4.13 -4.42 -13.57
C GLN A 124 3.83 -3.55 -12.35
N SER A 125 2.74 -3.87 -11.66
CA SER A 125 2.43 -3.30 -10.36
C SER A 125 3.56 -3.59 -9.37
N ARG A 126 4.02 -2.58 -8.66
CA ARG A 126 5.02 -2.70 -7.60
C ARG A 126 4.33 -2.89 -6.26
N GLY A 127 4.83 -3.78 -5.44
CA GLY A 127 4.20 -4.05 -4.15
C GLY A 127 4.56 -5.41 -3.59
N PHE A 128 3.64 -6.00 -2.85
CA PHE A 128 3.86 -7.29 -2.20
C PHE A 128 3.52 -8.46 -3.12
N ASP A 129 4.34 -9.51 -3.07
CA ASP A 129 3.98 -10.79 -3.68
C ASP A 129 2.86 -11.46 -2.87
N ARG A 130 1.68 -11.54 -3.46
CA ARG A 130 0.49 -12.15 -2.85
C ARG A 130 0.61 -13.66 -2.67
N ASN A 131 1.51 -14.30 -3.40
CA ASN A 131 1.67 -15.75 -3.37
C ASN A 131 2.67 -16.22 -2.30
N SER A 132 3.53 -15.35 -1.79
CA SER A 132 4.56 -15.72 -0.83
C SER A 132 3.98 -16.25 0.49
N SER A 133 2.93 -15.63 1.01
CA SER A 133 2.31 -15.98 2.28
C SER A 133 1.53 -17.32 2.26
N VAL A 134 1.05 -17.73 1.09
CA VAL A 134 0.28 -18.99 0.95
C VAL A 134 1.18 -20.20 1.11
N LYS A 135 2.44 -20.11 0.69
CA LYS A 135 3.41 -21.21 0.78
C LYS A 135 3.85 -21.48 2.20
N ASP A 136 4.01 -20.44 3.01
CA ASP A 136 4.66 -20.52 4.32
C ASP A 136 3.67 -20.57 5.49
N LYS A 137 2.36 -20.52 5.23
CA LYS A 137 1.29 -20.43 6.24
C LYS A 137 1.45 -19.26 7.22
N GLU A 138 2.22 -18.26 6.86
CA GLU A 138 2.42 -17.03 7.63
C GLU A 138 1.42 -15.95 7.23
N TRP A 139 1.31 -14.93 8.07
CA TRP A 139 0.56 -13.73 7.71
C TRP A 139 1.22 -13.02 6.51
N PRO A 140 0.41 -12.52 5.55
CA PRO A 140 0.97 -11.84 4.38
C PRO A 140 1.84 -10.65 4.81
N LYS A 141 3.00 -10.50 4.19
CA LYS A 141 3.89 -9.34 4.42
C LYS A 141 3.22 -8.02 4.09
N SER A 142 2.17 -8.01 3.27
CA SER A 142 1.33 -6.84 3.00
C SER A 142 0.49 -6.40 4.20
N SER A 143 0.38 -7.22 5.24
CA SER A 143 -0.32 -6.87 6.47
C SER A 143 0.65 -6.39 7.55
N SER A 144 0.19 -5.52 8.43
CA SER A 144 0.96 -5.10 9.60
C SER A 144 1.33 -6.27 10.51
N ILE A 145 0.47 -7.29 10.59
CA ILE A 145 0.73 -8.52 11.38
C ILE A 145 1.93 -9.28 10.81
N GLY A 146 2.07 -9.34 9.49
CA GLY A 146 3.19 -10.03 8.84
C GLY A 146 4.49 -9.23 8.77
N THR A 147 4.45 -7.92 9.08
CA THR A 147 5.63 -7.03 9.00
C THR A 147 5.83 -6.20 10.27
N THR A 148 5.19 -5.04 10.34
CA THR A 148 5.47 -4.02 11.36
C THR A 148 5.09 -4.47 12.76
N PHE A 149 3.93 -5.08 12.95
CA PHE A 149 3.53 -5.64 14.25
C PHE A 149 4.44 -6.79 14.70
N LYS A 150 4.77 -7.69 13.76
CA LYS A 150 5.70 -8.77 14.07
C LYS A 150 7.01 -8.21 14.59
N LYS A 151 7.60 -7.24 13.89
CA LYS A 151 8.86 -6.60 14.29
C LYS A 151 8.74 -5.84 15.62
N ALA A 152 7.62 -5.17 15.85
CA ALA A 152 7.38 -4.48 17.10
C ALA A 152 7.28 -5.46 18.30
N LEU A 153 6.56 -6.57 18.12
CA LEU A 153 6.47 -7.62 19.14
C LEU A 153 7.81 -8.30 19.42
N ASP A 154 8.62 -8.53 18.37
CA ASP A 154 9.96 -9.15 18.48
C ASP A 154 10.92 -8.29 19.36
N THR A 155 10.62 -7.00 19.56
CA THR A 155 11.39 -6.14 20.48
C THR A 155 11.14 -6.42 21.95
N GLY A 156 10.05 -7.07 22.31
CA GLY A 156 9.59 -7.27 23.68
C GLY A 156 9.04 -6.00 24.38
N ASN A 157 9.01 -4.86 23.69
CA ASN A 157 8.57 -3.58 24.24
C ASN A 157 7.11 -3.23 23.92
N VAL A 158 6.40 -4.13 23.24
CA VAL A 158 5.03 -3.91 22.80
C VAL A 158 4.11 -4.97 23.34
N GLN A 159 3.01 -4.54 23.94
CA GLN A 159 1.89 -5.40 24.33
C GLN A 159 0.65 -5.01 23.54
N ILE A 160 -0.08 -6.00 23.03
CA ILE A 160 -1.33 -5.79 22.32
C ILE A 160 -2.49 -6.21 23.21
N ILE A 161 -3.41 -5.29 23.43
CA ILE A 161 -4.64 -5.55 24.18
C ILE A 161 -5.79 -5.51 23.16
N SER A 162 -6.40 -6.66 22.92
CA SER A 162 -7.54 -6.78 22.00
C SER A 162 -8.88 -6.73 22.76
N ASN A 163 -9.98 -6.57 22.02
CA ASN A 163 -11.35 -6.48 22.58
C ASN A 163 -11.55 -5.31 23.54
N HIS A 164 -10.78 -4.25 23.39
CA HIS A 164 -10.91 -3.01 24.16
C HIS A 164 -11.17 -1.85 23.19
N LEU A 165 -12.10 -0.99 23.58
CA LEU A 165 -12.37 0.26 22.89
C LEU A 165 -11.57 1.38 23.55
N VAL A 166 -10.81 2.13 22.75
CA VAL A 166 -10.14 3.33 23.25
C VAL A 166 -11.16 4.47 23.24
N GLU A 167 -11.47 5.02 24.42
CA GLU A 167 -12.45 6.10 24.59
C GLU A 167 -11.81 7.47 24.68
N SER A 168 -10.62 7.56 25.30
CA SER A 168 -9.89 8.81 25.46
C SER A 168 -8.38 8.60 25.53
N PHE A 169 -7.66 9.68 25.35
CA PHE A 169 -6.22 9.76 25.60
C PHE A 169 -5.98 10.81 26.68
N GLU A 170 -5.13 10.51 27.61
CA GLU A 170 -4.63 11.43 28.64
C GLU A 170 -3.23 11.92 28.32
#